data_e3dcc5ccc80f30820536d5679ac23e6a
#
_entry.id   e3dcc5ccc80f30820536d5679ac23e6a
#
_cell.length_a   1.000
_cell.length_b   1.000
_cell.length_c   1.000
_cell.angle_alpha   90.00
_cell.angle_beta   90.00
_cell.angle_gamma   90.00
#
_symmetry.space_group_name_H-M   'P 1'
#
loop_
_entity.id
_entity.type
_entity.pdbx_description
1 polymer ?
#
loop_
_entity_poly.entity_id
_entity_poly.type
_entity_poly.pdbx_seq_one_letter_code
_entity_poly.pdbx_strand_id
1 'polypeptide(L)'
;MNLFDGVYKSPPKDLIETNIKNTRENFTYYYSLFFSNILNDSKTDNFTTYKGNMLGYDNSAISKDNEVYGEYSPELFYKLNKLLIKNIKEYYEESNRFFFINAWNNYFEGTYLEPDERYGYGSLNALSKSLFDLPFRNSNYNLSNLNDKCLVAIHAHIFYKDLLNEIINKTNNIPIKFDLYISTNTKEKMEFIKNHTYIYSKANNISIKIIENKGRDILPFLIQMREVIDKYKYLCHLHSKKSLHDPELGNKWRTYLFNNLLGTTEIISEILSDFENYDKLGFIFPENYYKILKFTMHLDPREKERMNFLFSKIFHGYKFSDKYFDFPAGDMFWARTKAIYQIFKIDLRNDIPQEKGSKFILFAIERFWLFIVKINGYYYKKYFNYY
;
A
#
# COMPACT_ATOMS: atom_id res chain seq x y z
N MET A 1 -36.60 -28.89 -10.61
CA MET A 1 -35.85 -28.95 -11.89
C MET A 1 -35.09 -27.62 -11.98
N ASN A 2 -33.80 -27.58 -11.73
CA ASN A 2 -33.05 -26.34 -11.84
C ASN A 2 -32.91 -26.02 -13.33
N LEU A 3 -33.37 -24.85 -13.73
CA LEU A 3 -33.32 -24.37 -15.12
C LEU A 3 -31.91 -23.96 -15.57
N PHE A 4 -30.97 -23.84 -14.62
CA PHE A 4 -29.59 -23.39 -14.86
C PHE A 4 -28.62 -24.19 -14.01
N ASP A 5 -27.45 -24.51 -14.58
CA ASP A 5 -26.38 -25.24 -13.90
C ASP A 5 -25.55 -24.34 -12.98
N GLY A 6 -25.70 -23.02 -13.10
CA GLY A 6 -25.01 -22.04 -12.25
C GLY A 6 -25.37 -20.59 -12.61
N VAL A 7 -24.89 -19.67 -11.81
CA VAL A 7 -25.08 -18.22 -11.97
C VAL A 7 -23.72 -17.55 -12.12
N TYR A 8 -23.57 -16.65 -13.08
CA TYR A 8 -22.40 -15.81 -13.23
C TYR A 8 -22.62 -14.47 -12.54
N LYS A 9 -21.70 -14.12 -11.62
CA LYS A 9 -21.63 -12.77 -11.03
C LYS A 9 -20.83 -11.86 -11.93
N SER A 10 -21.52 -10.95 -12.63
CA SER A 10 -20.91 -10.03 -13.59
C SER A 10 -20.40 -8.75 -12.91
N PRO A 11 -19.07 -8.52 -12.90
CA PRO A 11 -18.58 -7.21 -12.47
C PRO A 11 -18.98 -6.10 -13.47
N PRO A 12 -19.20 -4.85 -13.00
CA PRO A 12 -19.13 -4.41 -11.61
C PRO A 12 -20.43 -4.59 -10.82
N LYS A 13 -21.56 -4.90 -11.48
CA LYS A 13 -22.91 -4.85 -10.87
C LYS A 13 -23.03 -5.75 -9.65
N ASP A 14 -22.56 -6.98 -9.75
CA ASP A 14 -22.67 -7.96 -8.65
C ASP A 14 -21.60 -7.80 -7.56
N LEU A 15 -20.71 -6.83 -7.72
CA LEU A 15 -19.69 -6.49 -6.74
C LEU A 15 -20.10 -5.35 -5.80
N ILE A 16 -21.26 -4.72 -6.03
CA ILE A 16 -21.67 -3.45 -5.40
C ILE A 16 -22.33 -3.63 -4.02
N GLU A 17 -22.51 -4.83 -3.50
CA GLU A 17 -23.09 -5.03 -2.16
C GLU A 17 -22.27 -4.44 -1.01
N THR A 18 -21.07 -4.01 -1.25
CA THR A 18 -20.28 -3.27 -0.27
C THR A 18 -20.45 -1.77 -0.51
N ASN A 19 -21.03 -1.05 0.45
CA ASN A 19 -21.24 0.41 0.50
C ASN A 19 -19.94 1.25 0.39
N ILE A 20 -19.10 0.97 -0.59
CA ILE A 20 -17.86 1.70 -0.85
C ILE A 20 -18.05 2.63 -2.06
N LYS A 21 -19.22 3.21 -2.22
CA LYS A 21 -19.40 4.31 -3.16
C LYS A 21 -18.83 5.58 -2.55
N ASN A 22 -17.83 6.15 -3.16
CA ASN A 22 -17.45 7.51 -2.86
C ASN A 22 -18.50 8.44 -3.47
N THR A 23 -19.42 8.91 -2.66
CA THR A 23 -20.56 9.72 -3.06
C THR A 23 -20.19 11.09 -3.62
N ARG A 24 -18.91 11.48 -3.59
CA ARG A 24 -18.49 12.80 -4.08
C ARG A 24 -18.09 12.87 -5.55
N GLU A 25 -17.62 11.78 -6.16
CA GLU A 25 -17.11 11.81 -7.54
C GLU A 25 -17.35 10.51 -8.34
N ASN A 26 -18.22 9.59 -7.91
CA ASN A 26 -18.47 8.30 -8.59
C ASN A 26 -17.18 7.48 -8.86
N PHE A 27 -16.11 7.71 -8.11
CA PHE A 27 -14.83 7.05 -8.25
C PHE A 27 -14.73 5.92 -7.22
N THR A 28 -14.51 4.71 -7.67
CA THR A 28 -14.34 3.53 -6.80
C THR A 28 -12.99 2.89 -7.08
N TYR A 29 -12.32 2.47 -6.01
CA TYR A 29 -11.08 1.71 -6.18
C TYR A 29 -11.38 0.32 -6.69
N TYR A 30 -10.91 0.06 -7.88
CA TYR A 30 -11.00 -1.21 -8.54
C TYR A 30 -10.59 -2.40 -7.65
N TYR A 31 -9.50 -2.24 -6.94
CA TYR A 31 -8.94 -3.26 -6.07
C TYR A 31 -9.76 -3.67 -4.89
N SER A 32 -10.19 -2.66 -4.17
CA SER A 32 -10.90 -2.83 -2.92
C SER A 32 -12.18 -3.60 -3.13
N LEU A 33 -12.81 -3.34 -4.25
CA LEU A 33 -14.05 -3.96 -4.60
C LEU A 33 -13.85 -5.44 -4.93
N PHE A 34 -12.94 -5.75 -5.85
CA PHE A 34 -12.66 -7.13 -6.24
C PHE A 34 -12.12 -7.95 -5.09
N PHE A 35 -11.20 -7.38 -4.32
CA PHE A 35 -10.56 -8.05 -3.23
C PHE A 35 -11.56 -8.45 -2.14
N SER A 36 -12.44 -7.52 -1.74
CA SER A 36 -13.46 -7.81 -0.72
C SER A 36 -14.42 -8.91 -1.18
N ASN A 37 -14.76 -8.95 -2.45
CA ASN A 37 -15.69 -9.95 -2.98
C ASN A 37 -15.05 -11.33 -3.16
N ILE A 38 -13.80 -11.40 -3.60
CA ILE A 38 -13.09 -12.68 -3.68
C ILE A 38 -12.96 -13.35 -2.30
N LEU A 39 -12.73 -12.52 -1.24
CA LEU A 39 -12.51 -13.04 0.12
C LEU A 39 -13.80 -13.29 0.91
N ASN A 40 -14.88 -12.55 0.63
CA ASN A 40 -16.11 -12.62 1.42
C ASN A 40 -17.13 -13.65 0.89
N ASP A 41 -16.81 -14.38 -0.17
CA ASP A 41 -17.70 -15.40 -0.73
C ASP A 41 -17.73 -16.63 0.19
N SER A 42 -18.58 -16.57 1.21
CA SER A 42 -19.02 -17.78 1.92
C SER A 42 -20.03 -18.51 1.01
N LYS A 43 -19.93 -19.83 0.91
CA LYS A 43 -20.90 -20.72 0.25
C LYS A 43 -22.29 -20.52 0.87
N THR A 44 -23.07 -19.59 0.37
CA THR A 44 -24.43 -19.35 0.86
C THR A 44 -25.53 -19.68 -0.16
N ASP A 45 -25.14 -19.99 -1.40
CA ASP A 45 -26.11 -20.20 -2.47
C ASP A 45 -26.30 -21.70 -2.78
N ASN A 46 -27.57 -22.07 -2.97
CA ASN A 46 -27.97 -23.41 -3.45
C ASN A 46 -27.57 -23.67 -4.91
N PHE A 47 -26.82 -22.74 -5.53
CA PHE A 47 -26.39 -22.79 -6.92
C PHE A 47 -24.88 -22.60 -7.02
N THR A 48 -24.28 -23.18 -8.05
CA THR A 48 -22.88 -22.88 -8.40
C THR A 48 -22.78 -21.43 -8.88
N THR A 49 -22.05 -20.60 -8.15
CA THR A 49 -21.80 -19.20 -8.51
C THR A 49 -20.44 -19.08 -9.17
N TYR A 50 -20.42 -18.77 -10.47
CA TYR A 50 -19.16 -18.52 -11.19
C TYR A 50 -18.68 -17.10 -10.95
N LYS A 51 -17.38 -16.97 -10.71
CA LYS A 51 -16.75 -15.69 -10.44
C LYS A 51 -16.32 -15.00 -11.72
N GLY A 52 -16.30 -13.65 -11.68
CA GLY A 52 -15.82 -12.83 -12.77
C GLY A 52 -14.72 -11.86 -12.32
N ASN A 53 -13.94 -11.43 -13.29
CA ASN A 53 -13.02 -10.31 -13.16
C ASN A 53 -13.23 -9.35 -14.35
N MET A 54 -12.82 -8.11 -14.18
CA MET A 54 -12.83 -7.10 -15.26
C MET A 54 -11.49 -6.35 -15.27
N LEU A 55 -11.26 -5.63 -16.39
CA LEU A 55 -10.11 -4.75 -16.53
C LEU A 55 -10.52 -3.35 -16.18
N GLY A 56 -10.35 -2.52 -15.54
CA GLY A 56 -10.90 -1.17 -15.34
C GLY A 56 -12.38 -1.03 -15.70
N TYR A 57 -12.97 0.07 -15.35
CA TYR A 57 -14.34 0.40 -15.72
C TYR A 57 -14.50 1.92 -15.68
N ASP A 58 -15.01 2.47 -16.75
CA ASP A 58 -15.32 3.90 -16.86
C ASP A 58 -16.50 4.09 -17.84
N ASN A 59 -17.67 4.33 -17.29
CA ASN A 59 -18.87 4.59 -18.09
C ASN A 59 -19.20 6.08 -18.23
N SER A 60 -18.27 6.97 -17.89
CA SER A 60 -18.47 8.42 -17.90
C SER A 60 -18.84 8.98 -19.28
N ALA A 61 -18.47 8.27 -20.35
CA ALA A 61 -18.83 8.65 -21.73
C ALA A 61 -20.28 8.38 -22.09
N ILE A 62 -20.98 7.49 -21.39
CA ILE A 62 -22.32 7.01 -21.77
C ILE A 62 -23.39 7.18 -20.69
N SER A 63 -23.01 7.45 -19.46
CA SER A 63 -23.93 7.59 -18.33
C SER A 63 -23.79 8.94 -17.63
N LYS A 64 -24.94 9.53 -17.23
CA LYS A 64 -24.96 10.71 -16.37
C LYS A 64 -24.60 10.38 -14.92
N ASP A 65 -24.90 9.16 -14.50
CA ASP A 65 -24.50 8.60 -13.20
C ASP A 65 -23.20 7.82 -13.39
N ASN A 66 -22.13 8.56 -13.69
CA ASN A 66 -20.81 7.98 -14.00
C ASN A 66 -20.30 7.11 -12.87
N GLU A 67 -19.84 5.93 -13.20
CA GLU A 67 -19.04 5.08 -12.31
C GLU A 67 -17.66 4.89 -12.93
N VAL A 68 -16.61 5.17 -12.15
CA VAL A 68 -15.22 4.98 -12.58
C VAL A 68 -14.52 4.10 -11.55
N TYR A 69 -13.99 2.97 -12.02
CA TYR A 69 -13.17 2.06 -11.23
C TYR A 69 -11.72 2.26 -11.66
N GLY A 70 -11.05 3.17 -10.96
CA GLY A 70 -9.71 3.63 -11.32
C GLY A 70 -8.58 2.72 -10.90
N GLU A 71 -7.38 3.12 -11.30
CA GLU A 71 -6.10 2.51 -10.94
C GLU A 71 -5.84 1.11 -11.51
N TYR A 72 -6.50 0.77 -12.62
CA TYR A 72 -6.19 -0.44 -13.36
C TYR A 72 -4.74 -0.44 -13.86
N SER A 73 -4.08 -1.59 -13.72
CA SER A 73 -2.83 -1.91 -14.39
C SER A 73 -2.74 -3.41 -14.71
N PRO A 74 -1.99 -3.81 -15.76
CA PRO A 74 -1.80 -5.23 -16.07
C PRO A 74 -1.20 -6.04 -14.91
N GLU A 75 -0.28 -5.45 -14.15
CA GLU A 75 0.32 -6.10 -12.98
C GLU A 75 -0.72 -6.41 -11.91
N LEU A 76 -1.62 -5.49 -11.70
CA LEU A 76 -2.68 -5.66 -10.74
C LEU A 76 -3.70 -6.70 -11.19
N PHE A 77 -4.10 -6.61 -12.43
CA PHE A 77 -4.98 -7.60 -13.02
C PHE A 77 -4.38 -9.01 -12.92
N TYR A 78 -3.07 -9.16 -13.15
CA TYR A 78 -2.35 -10.40 -12.88
C TYR A 78 -2.52 -10.88 -11.43
N LYS A 79 -2.25 -10.01 -10.45
CA LYS A 79 -2.33 -10.35 -9.02
C LYS A 79 -3.75 -10.74 -8.59
N LEU A 80 -4.76 -10.02 -9.07
CA LEU A 80 -6.16 -10.35 -8.82
C LEU A 80 -6.57 -11.69 -9.45
N ASN A 81 -6.14 -11.96 -10.67
CA ASN A 81 -6.39 -13.25 -11.31
C ASN A 81 -5.73 -14.40 -10.55
N LYS A 82 -4.49 -14.23 -10.08
CA LYS A 82 -3.82 -15.25 -9.24
C LYS A 82 -4.63 -15.55 -7.97
N LEU A 83 -5.13 -14.52 -7.31
CA LEU A 83 -5.97 -14.69 -6.13
C LEU A 83 -7.30 -15.39 -6.46
N LEU A 84 -7.95 -14.98 -7.53
CA LEU A 84 -9.19 -15.56 -8.00
C LEU A 84 -9.01 -17.03 -8.35
N ILE A 85 -7.96 -17.37 -9.10
CA ILE A 85 -7.62 -18.75 -9.48
C ILE A 85 -7.33 -19.61 -8.24
N LYS A 86 -6.57 -19.07 -7.26
CA LYS A 86 -6.33 -19.77 -5.99
C LYS A 86 -7.64 -20.06 -5.26
N ASN A 87 -8.51 -19.07 -5.13
CA ASN A 87 -9.82 -19.21 -4.49
C ASN A 87 -10.70 -20.25 -5.22
N ILE A 88 -10.75 -20.20 -6.55
CA ILE A 88 -11.51 -21.17 -7.34
C ILE A 88 -10.97 -22.59 -7.15
N LYS A 89 -9.66 -22.78 -7.16
CA LYS A 89 -9.03 -24.09 -6.93
C LYS A 89 -9.31 -24.64 -5.53
N GLU A 90 -9.44 -23.77 -4.54
CA GLU A 90 -9.68 -24.13 -3.14
C GLU A 90 -11.15 -24.54 -2.87
N TYR A 91 -12.10 -23.82 -3.48
CA TYR A 91 -13.51 -23.94 -3.13
C TYR A 91 -14.39 -24.64 -4.17
N TYR A 92 -13.89 -24.89 -5.40
CA TYR A 92 -14.68 -25.47 -6.47
C TYR A 92 -14.10 -26.82 -6.94
N GLU A 93 -15.02 -27.76 -7.21
CA GLU A 93 -14.70 -29.01 -7.89
C GLU A 93 -14.12 -28.74 -9.28
N GLU A 94 -13.29 -29.63 -9.79
CA GLU A 94 -12.53 -29.42 -11.03
C GLU A 94 -13.43 -29.09 -12.24
N SER A 95 -14.55 -29.77 -12.35
CA SER A 95 -15.56 -29.54 -13.41
C SER A 95 -16.22 -28.16 -13.37
N ASN A 96 -16.12 -27.45 -12.24
CA ASN A 96 -16.73 -26.14 -12.00
C ASN A 96 -15.70 -25.02 -11.84
N ARG A 97 -14.43 -25.26 -12.21
CA ARG A 97 -13.36 -24.26 -12.11
C ARG A 97 -13.35 -23.32 -13.30
N PHE A 98 -14.32 -22.43 -13.36
CA PHE A 98 -14.42 -21.39 -14.38
C PHE A 98 -14.42 -20.01 -13.74
N PHE A 99 -13.88 -19.04 -14.46
CA PHE A 99 -14.14 -17.62 -14.21
C PHE A 99 -14.26 -16.87 -15.54
N PHE A 100 -14.94 -15.75 -15.49
CA PHE A 100 -15.25 -14.96 -16.66
C PHE A 100 -14.50 -13.64 -16.61
N ILE A 101 -14.09 -13.15 -17.77
CA ILE A 101 -13.48 -11.83 -17.93
C ILE A 101 -14.47 -10.92 -18.63
N ASN A 102 -14.82 -9.81 -17.99
CA ASN A 102 -15.60 -8.74 -18.60
C ASN A 102 -14.65 -7.60 -19.00
N ALA A 103 -14.35 -7.41 -20.29
CA ALA A 103 -14.69 -8.23 -21.46
C ALA A 103 -13.50 -8.28 -22.44
N TRP A 104 -13.70 -8.82 -23.64
CA TRP A 104 -12.69 -8.76 -24.69
C TRP A 104 -12.52 -7.33 -25.22
N ASN A 105 -13.63 -6.65 -25.57
CA ASN A 105 -13.62 -5.37 -26.29
C ASN A 105 -14.76 -4.41 -25.90
N ASN A 106 -15.12 -4.35 -24.62
CA ASN A 106 -16.12 -3.39 -24.16
C ASN A 106 -15.51 -2.00 -23.93
N TYR A 107 -15.24 -1.28 -25.01
CA TYR A 107 -14.65 0.06 -24.99
C TYR A 107 -15.60 1.12 -24.40
N PHE A 108 -16.91 0.95 -24.51
CA PHE A 108 -17.89 1.92 -23.98
C PHE A 108 -17.84 2.04 -22.46
N GLU A 109 -17.48 0.98 -21.79
CA GLU A 109 -17.32 0.94 -20.34
C GLU A 109 -15.85 0.87 -19.90
N GLY A 110 -14.90 1.02 -20.84
CA GLY A 110 -13.48 1.00 -20.54
C GLY A 110 -12.95 -0.35 -19.99
N THR A 111 -13.74 -1.42 -20.16
CA THR A 111 -13.34 -2.77 -19.74
C THR A 111 -13.06 -3.66 -20.93
N TYR A 112 -11.79 -3.74 -21.33
CA TYR A 112 -11.38 -4.48 -22.51
C TYR A 112 -10.02 -5.17 -22.31
N LEU A 113 -9.92 -6.41 -22.81
CA LEU A 113 -8.70 -7.22 -22.78
C LEU A 113 -7.88 -7.07 -24.06
N GLU A 114 -8.51 -6.57 -25.11
CA GLU A 114 -7.89 -6.30 -26.40
C GLU A 114 -6.68 -5.35 -26.23
N PRO A 115 -5.56 -5.57 -26.96
CA PRO A 115 -4.39 -4.72 -26.87
C PRO A 115 -4.69 -3.25 -27.16
N ASP A 116 -4.12 -2.35 -26.37
CA ASP A 116 -4.30 -0.91 -26.46
C ASP A 116 -2.98 -0.14 -26.59
N GLU A 117 -3.05 1.17 -26.87
CA GLU A 117 -1.86 2.02 -26.97
C GLU A 117 -1.16 2.24 -25.61
N ARG A 118 -1.89 2.12 -24.51
CA ARG A 118 -1.37 2.39 -23.17
C ARG A 118 -0.52 1.24 -22.63
N TYR A 119 -1.01 0.02 -22.78
CA TYR A 119 -0.42 -1.17 -22.20
C TYR A 119 0.03 -2.21 -23.23
N GLY A 120 -0.27 -2.00 -24.52
CA GLY A 120 -0.02 -2.97 -25.57
C GLY A 120 -0.65 -4.32 -25.22
N TYR A 121 0.12 -5.38 -25.27
CA TYR A 121 -0.28 -6.74 -24.88
C TYR A 121 -0.24 -6.99 -23.35
N GLY A 122 -0.06 -5.96 -22.54
CA GLY A 122 0.16 -6.09 -21.09
C GLY A 122 -0.95 -6.86 -20.38
N SER A 123 -2.22 -6.56 -20.71
CA SER A 123 -3.39 -7.20 -20.10
C SER A 123 -3.51 -8.67 -20.48
N LEU A 124 -3.30 -9.00 -21.75
CA LEU A 124 -3.28 -10.40 -22.24
C LEU A 124 -2.13 -11.19 -21.61
N ASN A 125 -0.95 -10.60 -21.53
CA ASN A 125 0.20 -11.21 -20.87
C ASN A 125 -0.07 -11.44 -19.37
N ALA A 126 -0.74 -10.50 -18.71
CA ALA A 126 -1.14 -10.63 -17.31
C ALA A 126 -2.09 -11.81 -17.11
N LEU A 127 -3.12 -11.93 -17.95
CA LEU A 127 -4.05 -13.06 -17.92
C LEU A 127 -3.32 -14.37 -18.16
N SER A 128 -2.56 -14.48 -19.24
CA SER A 128 -1.80 -15.68 -19.61
C SER A 128 -0.86 -16.12 -18.49
N LYS A 129 -0.06 -15.21 -17.95
CA LYS A 129 0.87 -15.52 -16.86
C LYS A 129 0.16 -15.96 -15.58
N SER A 130 -1.01 -15.39 -15.28
CA SER A 130 -1.79 -15.79 -14.11
C SER A 130 -2.38 -17.18 -14.27
N LEU A 131 -2.84 -17.56 -15.46
CA LEU A 131 -3.41 -18.88 -15.77
C LEU A 131 -2.35 -19.98 -15.70
N PHE A 132 -1.17 -19.72 -16.24
CA PHE A 132 -0.07 -20.71 -16.31
C PHE A 132 0.89 -20.64 -15.12
N ASP A 133 0.53 -19.91 -14.08
CA ASP A 133 1.34 -19.74 -12.87
C ASP A 133 2.76 -19.21 -13.11
N LEU A 134 2.92 -18.39 -14.14
CA LEU A 134 4.20 -17.77 -14.48
C LEU A 134 4.36 -16.44 -13.72
N PRO A 135 5.58 -16.06 -13.35
CA PRO A 135 5.82 -14.76 -12.72
C PRO A 135 5.50 -13.62 -13.69
N PHE A 136 4.88 -12.56 -13.17
CA PHE A 136 4.55 -11.38 -13.99
C PHE A 136 5.78 -10.71 -14.56
N ARG A 137 6.82 -10.58 -13.75
CA ARG A 137 8.15 -10.10 -14.13
C ARG A 137 9.18 -11.22 -13.98
N ASN A 138 10.26 -11.14 -14.73
CA ASN A 138 11.39 -12.05 -14.53
C ASN A 138 12.00 -11.76 -13.15
N SER A 139 12.23 -12.79 -12.36
CA SER A 139 12.76 -12.71 -10.99
C SER A 139 14.27 -12.39 -10.92
N ASN A 140 14.91 -12.09 -12.04
CA ASN A 140 16.32 -11.70 -12.05
C ASN A 140 16.46 -10.21 -11.70
N TYR A 141 16.34 -9.91 -10.40
CA TYR A 141 16.57 -8.57 -9.89
C TYR A 141 18.07 -8.30 -9.79
N ASN A 142 18.59 -7.38 -10.60
CA ASN A 142 19.97 -6.95 -10.49
C ASN A 142 20.07 -5.81 -9.46
N LEU A 143 20.45 -6.18 -8.23
CA LEU A 143 20.66 -5.23 -7.12
C LEU A 143 22.16 -4.96 -6.87
N SER A 144 23.05 -5.32 -7.78
CA SER A 144 24.50 -5.18 -7.61
C SER A 144 24.92 -3.75 -7.24
N ASN A 145 24.31 -2.75 -7.89
CA ASN A 145 24.59 -1.33 -7.63
C ASN A 145 24.25 -0.89 -6.19
N LEU A 146 23.40 -1.63 -5.47
CA LEU A 146 23.01 -1.34 -4.10
C LEU A 146 23.84 -2.09 -3.06
N ASN A 147 24.59 -3.12 -3.48
CA ASN A 147 25.36 -3.98 -2.55
C ASN A 147 26.69 -3.36 -2.15
N ASP A 148 27.34 -2.57 -3.02
CA ASP A 148 28.68 -2.03 -2.76
C ASP A 148 28.68 -0.92 -1.70
N LYS A 149 27.58 -0.18 -1.64
CA LYS A 149 27.39 0.90 -0.67
C LYS A 149 26.10 0.64 0.13
N CYS A 150 26.13 0.88 1.44
CA CYS A 150 24.92 0.83 2.26
C CYS A 150 24.03 2.06 1.92
N LEU A 151 23.16 1.91 0.91
CA LEU A 151 22.30 2.99 0.40
C LEU A 151 20.86 2.93 0.89
N VAL A 152 20.54 1.96 1.77
CA VAL A 152 19.20 1.72 2.29
C VAL A 152 19.17 1.93 3.78
N ALA A 153 18.24 2.73 4.25
CA ALA A 153 17.89 2.88 5.66
C ALA A 153 16.51 2.27 5.94
N ILE A 154 16.40 1.62 7.08
CA ILE A 154 15.12 1.20 7.65
C ILE A 154 14.90 1.99 8.93
N HIS A 155 13.78 2.70 9.02
CA HIS A 155 13.36 3.31 10.28
C HIS A 155 12.20 2.51 10.86
N ALA A 156 12.30 2.14 12.15
CA ALA A 156 11.27 1.42 12.89
C ALA A 156 10.95 2.12 14.22
N HIS A 157 9.73 2.63 14.38
CA HIS A 157 9.28 3.14 15.67
C HIS A 157 8.70 2.03 16.54
N ILE A 158 9.36 1.69 17.65
CA ILE A 158 8.98 0.61 18.56
C ILE A 158 8.35 1.19 19.83
N PHE A 159 7.03 1.35 19.80
CA PHE A 159 6.24 1.68 20.99
C PHE A 159 5.85 0.42 21.77
N TYR A 160 5.47 -0.64 21.06
CA TYR A 160 5.07 -1.95 21.62
C TYR A 160 6.24 -2.93 21.48
N LYS A 161 6.94 -3.22 22.57
CA LYS A 161 8.16 -4.05 22.58
C LYS A 161 7.93 -5.51 22.16
N ASP A 162 6.73 -6.03 22.36
CA ASP A 162 6.33 -7.39 21.96
C ASP A 162 6.26 -7.59 20.44
N LEU A 163 6.24 -6.51 19.65
CA LEU A 163 6.28 -6.57 18.19
C LEU A 163 7.70 -6.47 17.61
N LEU A 164 8.72 -6.33 18.46
CA LEU A 164 10.10 -6.19 18.00
C LEU A 164 10.56 -7.39 17.16
N ASN A 165 10.27 -8.62 17.61
CA ASN A 165 10.66 -9.84 16.91
C ASN A 165 10.07 -9.90 15.50
N GLU A 166 8.79 -9.53 15.36
CA GLU A 166 8.12 -9.49 14.07
C GLU A 166 8.85 -8.52 13.12
N ILE A 167 9.17 -7.32 13.60
CA ILE A 167 9.85 -6.29 12.80
C ILE A 167 11.26 -6.74 12.42
N ILE A 168 12.04 -7.27 13.35
CA ILE A 168 13.40 -7.75 13.05
C ILE A 168 13.38 -8.90 12.03
N ASN A 169 12.48 -9.86 12.20
CA ASN A 169 12.34 -10.97 11.24
C ASN A 169 11.99 -10.45 9.85
N LYS A 170 11.11 -9.45 9.74
CA LYS A 170 10.74 -8.85 8.46
C LYS A 170 11.89 -8.05 7.84
N THR A 171 12.62 -7.27 8.61
CA THR A 171 13.79 -6.54 8.10
C THR A 171 14.92 -7.48 7.67
N ASN A 172 15.04 -8.65 8.26
CA ASN A 172 16.04 -9.66 7.88
C ASN A 172 15.79 -10.30 6.49
N ASN A 173 14.62 -10.06 5.88
CA ASN A 173 14.35 -10.44 4.49
C ASN A 173 15.03 -9.51 3.47
N ILE A 174 15.63 -8.40 3.90
CA ILE A 174 16.30 -7.45 3.01
C ILE A 174 17.55 -8.11 2.42
N PRO A 175 17.67 -8.22 1.08
CA PRO A 175 18.74 -8.98 0.42
C PRO A 175 20.07 -8.23 0.27
N ILE A 176 20.11 -6.97 0.66
CA ILE A 176 21.25 -6.06 0.51
C ILE A 176 21.66 -5.44 1.84
N LYS A 177 22.81 -4.77 1.90
CA LYS A 177 23.23 -4.01 3.08
C LYS A 177 22.25 -2.90 3.40
N PHE A 178 21.86 -2.79 4.66
CA PHE A 178 20.99 -1.73 5.15
C PHE A 178 21.39 -1.31 6.58
N ASP A 179 21.08 -0.07 6.92
CA ASP A 179 21.22 0.44 8.28
C ASP A 179 19.83 0.52 8.95
N LEU A 180 19.76 0.15 10.22
CA LEU A 180 18.54 0.10 10.99
C LEU A 180 18.50 1.20 12.05
N TYR A 181 17.52 2.08 11.93
CA TYR A 181 17.24 3.17 12.87
C TYR A 181 15.99 2.82 13.66
N ILE A 182 16.13 2.69 14.97
CA ILE A 182 15.00 2.39 15.86
C ILE A 182 14.78 3.57 16.79
N SER A 183 13.53 4.01 16.90
CA SER A 183 13.08 4.96 17.90
C SER A 183 12.14 4.29 18.90
N THR A 184 12.25 4.69 20.17
CA THR A 184 11.36 4.26 21.25
C THR A 184 11.19 5.38 22.27
N ASN A 185 10.36 5.22 23.28
CA ASN A 185 9.99 6.31 24.18
C ASN A 185 10.51 6.18 25.63
N THR A 186 11.11 5.06 26.01
CA THR A 186 11.65 4.87 27.36
C THR A 186 13.02 4.20 27.35
N LYS A 187 13.81 4.44 28.41
CA LYS A 187 15.12 3.81 28.58
C LYS A 187 15.02 2.29 28.74
N GLU A 188 14.02 1.81 29.48
CA GLU A 188 13.76 0.37 29.62
C GLU A 188 13.54 -0.33 28.28
N LYS A 189 12.68 0.25 27.43
CA LYS A 189 12.44 -0.29 26.10
C LYS A 189 13.69 -0.22 25.23
N MET A 190 14.46 0.86 25.31
CA MET A 190 15.71 0.98 24.56
C MET A 190 16.70 -0.15 24.92
N GLU A 191 16.91 -0.45 26.21
CA GLU A 191 17.81 -1.53 26.63
C GLU A 191 17.29 -2.90 26.16
N PHE A 192 15.98 -3.15 26.28
CA PHE A 192 15.37 -4.37 25.75
C PHE A 192 15.59 -4.51 24.24
N ILE A 193 15.30 -3.44 23.47
CA ILE A 193 15.44 -3.41 22.01
C ILE A 193 16.91 -3.62 21.62
N LYS A 194 17.85 -2.94 22.31
CA LYS A 194 19.29 -3.04 22.08
C LYS A 194 19.77 -4.48 22.19
N ASN A 195 19.50 -5.10 23.34
CA ASN A 195 19.93 -6.47 23.60
C ASN A 195 19.40 -7.47 22.58
N HIS A 196 18.16 -7.31 22.14
CA HIS A 196 17.53 -8.17 21.15
C HIS A 196 18.02 -7.89 19.72
N THR A 197 18.07 -6.62 19.32
CA THR A 197 18.37 -6.23 17.94
C THR A 197 19.81 -6.56 17.55
N TYR A 198 20.76 -6.34 18.42
CA TYR A 198 22.17 -6.66 18.15
C TYR A 198 22.43 -8.17 17.98
N ILE A 199 21.59 -9.02 18.55
CA ILE A 199 21.73 -10.48 18.44
C ILE A 199 21.08 -10.99 17.16
N TYR A 200 19.90 -10.47 16.79
CA TYR A 200 19.04 -11.10 15.78
C TYR A 200 18.91 -10.31 14.48
N SER A 201 19.35 -9.05 14.41
CA SER A 201 19.26 -8.25 13.18
C SER A 201 20.45 -8.48 12.26
N LYS A 202 20.16 -8.53 10.94
CA LYS A 202 21.17 -8.55 9.86
C LYS A 202 21.61 -7.15 9.41
N ALA A 203 21.19 -6.08 10.09
CA ALA A 203 21.54 -4.72 9.73
C ALA A 203 23.06 -4.49 9.78
N ASN A 204 23.58 -3.71 8.85
CA ASN A 204 24.99 -3.33 8.81
C ASN A 204 25.36 -2.41 9.98
N ASN A 205 24.52 -1.38 10.25
CA ASN A 205 24.60 -0.54 11.43
C ASN A 205 23.24 -0.44 12.12
N ILE A 206 23.27 -0.27 13.44
CA ILE A 206 22.06 -0.13 14.26
C ILE A 206 22.18 1.13 15.09
N SER A 207 21.19 2.02 14.99
CA SER A 207 21.06 3.23 15.80
C SER A 207 19.74 3.25 16.54
N ILE A 208 19.78 3.33 17.87
CA ILE A 208 18.58 3.34 18.70
C ILE A 208 18.52 4.67 19.45
N LYS A 209 17.41 5.42 19.31
CA LYS A 209 17.18 6.70 20.00
C LYS A 209 15.93 6.63 20.87
N ILE A 210 16.03 7.26 22.05
CA ILE A 210 14.85 7.61 22.86
C ILE A 210 14.31 8.93 22.35
N ILE A 211 13.04 8.93 21.95
CA ILE A 211 12.33 10.14 21.51
C ILE A 211 11.03 10.21 22.31
N GLU A 212 10.69 11.38 22.78
CA GLU A 212 9.49 11.63 23.55
C GLU A 212 8.25 11.04 22.84
N ASN A 213 7.33 10.45 23.62
CA ASN A 213 6.07 9.89 23.10
C ASN A 213 5.10 11.00 22.68
N LYS A 214 5.50 11.75 21.66
CA LYS A 214 4.74 12.81 21.03
C LYS A 214 4.70 12.57 19.53
N GLY A 215 3.52 12.75 18.92
CA GLY A 215 3.38 12.59 17.48
C GLY A 215 3.44 11.14 16.97
N ARG A 216 3.14 10.15 17.82
CA ARG A 216 3.10 8.72 17.49
C ARG A 216 4.41 8.24 16.84
N ASP A 217 4.34 7.60 15.69
CA ASP A 217 5.43 7.11 14.86
C ASP A 217 6.05 8.19 13.96
N ILE A 218 5.25 9.17 13.55
CA ILE A 218 5.61 10.21 12.57
C ILE A 218 6.70 11.16 13.11
N LEU A 219 6.48 11.75 14.28
CA LEU A 219 7.46 12.70 14.82
C LEU A 219 8.80 12.03 15.17
N PRO A 220 8.83 10.85 15.83
CA PRO A 220 10.06 10.09 16.01
C PRO A 220 10.80 9.79 14.69
N PHE A 221 10.07 9.44 13.63
CA PHE A 221 10.63 9.25 12.30
C PHE A 221 11.30 10.52 11.77
N LEU A 222 10.58 11.62 11.76
CA LEU A 222 11.09 12.91 11.27
C LEU A 222 12.30 13.39 12.05
N ILE A 223 12.31 13.24 13.38
CA ILE A 223 13.43 13.65 14.25
C ILE A 223 14.66 12.79 14.00
N GLN A 224 14.51 11.45 14.00
CA GLN A 224 15.67 10.56 13.89
C GLN A 224 16.28 10.59 12.50
N MET A 225 15.44 10.62 11.45
CA MET A 225 15.93 10.54 10.08
C MET A 225 16.44 11.88 9.54
N ARG A 226 16.02 13.02 10.09
CA ARG A 226 16.51 14.35 9.67
C ARG A 226 18.03 14.45 9.62
N GLU A 227 18.72 13.82 10.56
CA GLU A 227 20.17 13.91 10.70
C GLU A 227 20.94 13.04 9.71
N VAL A 228 20.27 12.08 9.08
CA VAL A 228 20.93 11.01 8.34
C VAL A 228 20.35 10.72 6.96
N ILE A 229 19.20 11.28 6.65
CA ILE A 229 18.44 10.93 5.42
C ILE A 229 19.24 11.15 4.14
N ASP A 230 20.12 12.14 4.13
CA ASP A 230 20.96 12.48 2.96
C ASP A 230 22.00 11.40 2.61
N LYS A 231 22.28 10.50 3.56
CA LYS A 231 23.25 9.41 3.39
C LYS A 231 22.67 8.26 2.55
N TYR A 232 21.35 8.19 2.42
CA TYR A 232 20.66 7.06 1.86
C TYR A 232 19.93 7.40 0.57
N LYS A 233 19.88 6.43 -0.34
CA LYS A 233 19.12 6.54 -1.60
C LYS A 233 17.67 6.15 -1.37
N TYR A 234 17.45 5.12 -0.54
CA TYR A 234 16.12 4.58 -0.22
C TYR A 234 15.91 4.45 1.28
N LEU A 235 14.67 4.59 1.68
CA LEU A 235 14.21 4.50 3.05
C LEU A 235 12.94 3.66 3.13
N CYS A 236 12.88 2.75 4.10
CA CYS A 236 11.62 2.12 4.52
C CYS A 236 11.24 2.63 5.91
N HIS A 237 10.00 3.08 6.05
CA HIS A 237 9.43 3.46 7.34
C HIS A 237 8.43 2.43 7.83
N LEU A 238 8.57 2.03 9.09
CA LEU A 238 7.76 1.04 9.80
C LEU A 238 7.48 1.47 11.23
N HIS A 239 6.45 0.90 11.83
CA HIS A 239 6.22 1.06 13.26
C HIS A 239 5.48 -0.11 13.89
N SER A 240 5.58 -0.25 15.22
CA SER A 240 4.85 -1.25 16.00
C SER A 240 3.38 -0.84 16.12
N LYS A 241 2.55 -1.27 15.17
CA LYS A 241 1.14 -0.89 15.07
C LYS A 241 0.23 -1.85 15.83
N LYS A 242 -0.59 -1.30 16.72
CA LYS A 242 -1.73 -2.03 17.35
C LYS A 242 -2.99 -1.18 17.29
N SER A 243 -4.14 -1.82 17.12
CA SER A 243 -5.44 -1.20 17.32
C SER A 243 -6.00 -1.68 18.66
N LEU A 244 -6.16 -0.76 19.61
CA LEU A 244 -6.70 -1.10 20.94
C LEU A 244 -8.23 -1.28 20.92
N HIS A 245 -8.91 -0.68 19.93
CA HIS A 245 -10.36 -0.78 19.80
C HIS A 245 -10.80 -2.04 19.06
N ASP A 246 -9.98 -2.53 18.14
CA ASP A 246 -10.19 -3.76 17.38
C ASP A 246 -8.84 -4.45 17.19
N PRO A 247 -8.41 -5.27 18.14
CA PRO A 247 -7.11 -5.94 18.08
C PRO A 247 -6.98 -6.92 16.91
N GLU A 248 -8.06 -7.59 16.54
CA GLU A 248 -8.06 -8.55 15.42
C GLU A 248 -7.84 -7.83 14.10
N LEU A 249 -8.63 -6.79 13.82
CA LEU A 249 -8.45 -5.95 12.64
C LEU A 249 -7.07 -5.31 12.62
N GLY A 250 -6.60 -4.79 13.76
CA GLY A 250 -5.29 -4.18 13.90
C GLY A 250 -4.14 -5.13 13.57
N ASN A 251 -4.23 -6.39 14.02
CA ASN A 251 -3.24 -7.42 13.75
C ASN A 251 -3.26 -7.82 12.25
N LYS A 252 -4.44 -8.07 11.67
CA LYS A 252 -4.58 -8.38 10.24
C LYS A 252 -4.05 -7.26 9.36
N TRP A 253 -4.38 -6.02 9.69
CA TRP A 253 -3.89 -4.85 8.95
C TRP A 253 -2.37 -4.69 9.06
N ARG A 254 -1.78 -4.82 10.26
CA ARG A 254 -0.32 -4.79 10.43
C ARG A 254 0.39 -5.89 9.63
N THR A 255 -0.09 -7.12 9.74
CA THR A 255 0.44 -8.26 8.98
C THR A 255 0.37 -8.00 7.48
N TYR A 256 -0.73 -7.46 6.99
CA TYR A 256 -0.89 -7.05 5.60
C TYR A 256 0.16 -6.02 5.18
N LEU A 257 0.35 -4.95 5.96
CA LEU A 257 1.35 -3.92 5.67
C LEU A 257 2.77 -4.50 5.64
N PHE A 258 3.14 -5.28 6.63
CA PHE A 258 4.47 -5.90 6.70
C PHE A 258 4.71 -6.90 5.57
N ASN A 259 3.72 -7.70 5.22
CA ASN A 259 3.85 -8.67 4.12
C ASN A 259 4.01 -7.97 2.76
N ASN A 260 3.37 -6.84 2.55
CA ASN A 260 3.49 -6.08 1.31
C ASN A 260 4.78 -5.26 1.20
N LEU A 261 5.41 -4.89 2.31
CA LEU A 261 6.64 -4.09 2.31
C LEU A 261 7.92 -4.91 2.51
N LEU A 262 7.83 -5.96 3.35
CA LEU A 262 8.98 -6.74 3.82
C LEU A 262 8.65 -8.24 3.95
N GLY A 263 7.64 -8.72 3.21
CA GLY A 263 7.13 -10.09 3.33
C GLY A 263 8.17 -11.15 3.04
N THR A 264 8.83 -11.05 1.91
CA THR A 264 9.90 -11.97 1.47
C THR A 264 11.04 -11.21 0.80
N THR A 265 12.16 -11.89 0.57
CA THR A 265 13.30 -11.35 -0.18
C THR A 265 12.91 -10.95 -1.61
N GLU A 266 12.04 -11.71 -2.26
CA GLU A 266 11.57 -11.45 -3.62
C GLU A 266 10.76 -10.14 -3.69
N ILE A 267 9.85 -9.90 -2.73
CA ILE A 267 9.07 -8.67 -2.62
C ILE A 267 9.98 -7.46 -2.49
N ILE A 268 10.95 -7.53 -1.61
CA ILE A 268 11.88 -6.43 -1.38
C ILE A 268 12.76 -6.20 -2.61
N SER A 269 13.21 -7.28 -3.24
CA SER A 269 14.00 -7.21 -4.48
C SER A 269 13.20 -6.56 -5.61
N GLU A 270 11.91 -6.88 -5.73
CA GLU A 270 11.01 -6.24 -6.70
C GLU A 270 10.87 -4.73 -6.41
N ILE A 271 10.60 -4.35 -5.16
CA ILE A 271 10.47 -2.95 -4.75
C ILE A 271 11.75 -2.16 -5.05
N LEU A 272 12.90 -2.69 -4.68
CA LEU A 272 14.19 -2.04 -4.92
C LEU A 272 14.53 -1.97 -6.41
N SER A 273 14.23 -3.03 -7.17
CA SER A 273 14.40 -3.05 -8.62
C SER A 273 13.50 -2.04 -9.32
N ASP A 274 12.26 -1.85 -8.86
CA ASP A 274 11.39 -0.80 -9.37
C ASP A 274 12.00 0.58 -9.18
N PHE A 275 12.55 0.87 -8.00
CA PHE A 275 13.25 2.13 -7.79
C PHE A 275 14.50 2.29 -8.65
N GLU A 276 15.25 1.22 -8.94
CA GLU A 276 16.43 1.30 -9.81
C GLU A 276 16.06 1.46 -11.28
N ASN A 277 14.99 0.83 -11.73
CA ASN A 277 14.54 0.87 -13.12
C ASN A 277 13.74 2.13 -13.47
N TYR A 278 13.14 2.79 -12.48
CA TYR A 278 12.26 3.95 -12.68
C TYR A 278 12.74 5.16 -11.87
N ASP A 279 13.57 6.00 -12.47
CA ASP A 279 14.19 7.15 -11.78
C ASP A 279 13.20 8.13 -11.17
N LYS A 280 12.01 8.24 -11.75
CA LYS A 280 10.93 9.12 -11.24
C LYS A 280 9.98 8.42 -10.27
N LEU A 281 10.16 7.13 -9.99
CA LEU A 281 9.45 6.46 -8.92
C LEU A 281 10.02 6.91 -7.58
N GLY A 282 9.23 7.64 -6.82
CA GLY A 282 9.64 8.25 -5.56
C GLY A 282 9.09 7.57 -4.31
N PHE A 283 7.99 6.82 -4.43
CA PHE A 283 7.29 6.29 -3.26
C PHE A 283 6.54 4.99 -3.59
N ILE A 284 6.64 4.01 -2.70
CA ILE A 284 5.91 2.74 -2.80
C ILE A 284 5.26 2.46 -1.44
N PHE A 285 3.97 2.18 -1.46
CA PHE A 285 3.22 1.80 -0.27
C PHE A 285 2.21 0.70 -0.59
N PRO A 286 1.76 -0.10 0.41
CA PRO A 286 0.73 -1.10 0.17
C PRO A 286 -0.57 -0.47 -0.28
N GLU A 287 -1.29 -1.14 -1.18
CA GLU A 287 -2.71 -0.79 -1.41
C GLU A 287 -3.44 -0.74 -0.07
N ASN A 288 -4.34 0.21 0.10
CA ASN A 288 -5.02 0.37 1.37
C ASN A 288 -5.82 -0.88 1.74
N TYR A 289 -5.64 -1.36 2.96
CA TYR A 289 -6.29 -2.59 3.42
C TYR A 289 -7.82 -2.46 3.33
N TYR A 290 -8.47 -3.38 2.63
CA TYR A 290 -9.88 -3.24 2.24
C TYR A 290 -10.83 -2.98 3.43
N LYS A 291 -10.58 -3.55 4.61
CA LYS A 291 -11.44 -3.35 5.80
C LYS A 291 -11.35 -1.94 6.41
N ILE A 292 -10.34 -1.16 6.04
CA ILE A 292 -10.19 0.22 6.53
C ILE A 292 -10.61 1.28 5.52
N LEU A 293 -10.96 0.92 4.30
CA LEU A 293 -11.26 1.86 3.21
C LEU A 293 -12.30 2.90 3.59
N LYS A 294 -13.38 2.50 4.28
CA LYS A 294 -14.40 3.44 4.76
C LYS A 294 -13.84 4.57 5.64
N PHE A 295 -12.72 4.34 6.31
CA PHE A 295 -12.05 5.35 7.13
C PHE A 295 -11.05 6.21 6.34
N THR A 296 -10.63 5.74 5.17
CA THR A 296 -9.67 6.44 4.31
C THR A 296 -10.35 7.41 3.35
N MET A 297 -11.63 7.21 3.07
CA MET A 297 -12.42 7.98 2.10
C MET A 297 -12.91 9.33 2.60
N HIS A 298 -12.82 9.61 3.90
CA HIS A 298 -13.29 10.87 4.47
C HIS A 298 -12.12 11.75 4.91
N LEU A 299 -12.13 13.00 4.45
CA LEU A 299 -11.27 14.05 4.97
C LEU A 299 -12.05 14.87 5.99
N ASP A 300 -11.67 14.78 7.26
CA ASP A 300 -12.22 15.66 8.30
C ASP A 300 -11.85 17.13 7.98
N PRO A 301 -12.77 18.09 8.13
CA PRO A 301 -12.46 19.52 7.89
C PRO A 301 -11.21 20.01 8.66
N ARG A 302 -10.97 19.47 9.86
CA ARG A 302 -9.78 19.79 10.67
C ARG A 302 -8.49 19.20 10.07
N GLU A 303 -8.58 18.05 9.41
CA GLU A 303 -7.45 17.50 8.65
C GLU A 303 -7.14 18.37 7.43
N LYS A 304 -8.15 18.85 6.73
CA LYS A 304 -8.01 19.78 5.61
C LYS A 304 -7.33 21.08 6.04
N GLU A 305 -7.74 21.65 7.17
CA GLU A 305 -7.08 22.84 7.75
C GLU A 305 -5.59 22.58 8.01
N ARG A 306 -5.27 21.40 8.58
CA ARG A 306 -3.89 21.00 8.86
C ARG A 306 -3.09 20.67 7.61
N MET A 307 -3.73 20.13 6.58
CA MET A 307 -3.12 19.99 5.25
C MET A 307 -2.72 21.34 4.67
N ASN A 308 -3.61 22.35 4.69
CA ASN A 308 -3.30 23.70 4.23
C ASN A 308 -2.15 24.33 5.03
N PHE A 309 -2.12 24.11 6.35
CA PHE A 309 -1.02 24.55 7.20
C PHE A 309 0.32 23.90 6.79
N LEU A 310 0.36 22.59 6.53
CA LEU A 310 1.56 21.91 6.06
C LEU A 310 1.99 22.44 4.68
N PHE A 311 1.05 22.64 3.76
CA PHE A 311 1.35 23.25 2.46
C PHE A 311 2.01 24.63 2.61
N SER A 312 1.49 25.49 3.49
CA SER A 312 2.05 26.81 3.70
C SER A 312 3.47 26.80 4.25
N LYS A 313 3.83 25.77 5.03
CA LYS A 313 5.19 25.59 5.58
C LYS A 313 6.22 25.07 4.58
N ILE A 314 5.78 24.22 3.64
CA ILE A 314 6.68 23.52 2.72
C ILE A 314 6.67 24.17 1.33
N PHE A 315 5.50 24.58 0.86
CA PHE A 315 5.29 25.04 -0.51
C PHE A 315 4.48 26.34 -0.52
N HIS A 316 5.17 27.47 -0.57
CA HIS A 316 4.52 28.78 -0.64
C HIS A 316 3.63 28.88 -1.88
N GLY A 317 2.36 29.27 -1.68
CA GLY A 317 1.41 29.50 -2.77
C GLY A 317 0.56 28.31 -3.20
N TYR A 318 0.82 27.11 -2.68
CA TYR A 318 -0.04 25.96 -2.92
C TYR A 318 -1.18 25.92 -1.91
N LYS A 319 -2.38 25.60 -2.40
CA LYS A 319 -3.56 25.32 -1.57
C LYS A 319 -4.03 23.89 -1.86
N PHE A 320 -4.41 23.20 -0.81
CA PHE A 320 -5.02 21.90 -0.93
C PHE A 320 -6.39 22.01 -1.60
N SER A 321 -6.62 21.24 -2.68
CA SER A 321 -7.95 21.11 -3.30
C SER A 321 -8.69 19.91 -2.70
N ASP A 322 -10.02 20.02 -2.60
CA ASP A 322 -10.90 18.96 -2.03
C ASP A 322 -11.01 17.70 -2.87
N LYS A 323 -10.22 17.57 -3.93
CA LYS A 323 -10.25 16.36 -4.77
C LYS A 323 -9.73 15.18 -3.96
N TYR A 324 -10.32 14.02 -4.24
CA TYR A 324 -9.87 12.75 -3.71
C TYR A 324 -8.37 12.53 -4.02
N PHE A 325 -7.66 11.97 -3.08
CA PHE A 325 -6.24 11.63 -3.21
C PHE A 325 -5.92 10.37 -2.40
N ASP A 326 -4.98 9.62 -2.90
CA ASP A 326 -4.40 8.49 -2.20
C ASP A 326 -3.49 8.93 -1.06
N PHE A 327 -3.29 8.02 -0.12
CA PHE A 327 -2.27 8.16 0.91
C PHE A 327 -1.92 6.77 1.51
N PRO A 328 -0.73 6.60 2.09
CA PRO A 328 -0.28 5.35 2.67
C PRO A 328 -0.94 5.12 4.04
N ALA A 329 -2.21 4.65 4.05
CA ALA A 329 -2.91 4.42 5.29
C ALA A 329 -2.17 3.44 6.20
N GLY A 330 -1.87 3.88 7.42
CA GLY A 330 -1.03 3.16 8.36
C GLY A 330 0.42 3.60 8.39
N ASP A 331 0.79 4.60 7.59
CA ASP A 331 2.08 5.31 7.57
C ASP A 331 3.32 4.39 7.47
N MET A 332 3.21 3.31 6.67
CA MET A 332 4.31 2.41 6.38
C MET A 332 4.56 2.37 4.88
N PHE A 333 5.81 2.58 4.47
CA PHE A 333 6.15 2.75 3.07
C PHE A 333 7.64 2.59 2.78
N TRP A 334 7.96 2.48 1.48
CA TRP A 334 9.28 2.69 0.91
C TRP A 334 9.32 4.02 0.17
N ALA A 335 10.43 4.75 0.26
CA ALA A 335 10.60 6.00 -0.45
C ALA A 335 12.02 6.18 -0.97
N ARG A 336 12.15 6.83 -2.12
CA ARG A 336 13.38 7.49 -2.54
C ARG A 336 13.56 8.72 -1.66
N THR A 337 14.67 8.85 -0.96
CA THR A 337 14.90 9.91 0.03
C THR A 337 14.72 11.31 -0.55
N LYS A 338 15.20 11.53 -1.79
CA LYS A 338 15.02 12.81 -2.52
C LYS A 338 13.55 13.16 -2.79
N ALA A 339 12.66 12.17 -2.90
CA ALA A 339 11.25 12.41 -3.17
C ALA A 339 10.50 12.97 -1.97
N ILE A 340 10.99 12.73 -0.75
CA ILE A 340 10.35 13.14 0.51
C ILE A 340 11.19 14.12 1.34
N TYR A 341 12.34 14.55 0.83
CA TYR A 341 13.33 15.30 1.59
C TYR A 341 12.81 16.59 2.23
N GLN A 342 11.91 17.32 1.57
CA GLN A 342 11.43 18.62 2.05
C GLN A 342 10.76 18.57 3.42
N ILE A 343 10.11 17.45 3.78
CA ILE A 343 9.44 17.37 5.08
C ILE A 343 10.44 17.37 6.24
N PHE A 344 11.67 16.88 6.01
CA PHE A 344 12.71 16.87 7.02
C PHE A 344 13.32 18.24 7.27
N LYS A 345 13.06 19.24 6.40
CA LYS A 345 13.51 20.63 6.59
C LYS A 345 12.63 21.41 7.58
N ILE A 346 11.40 20.97 7.80
CA ILE A 346 10.49 21.62 8.73
C ILE A 346 10.59 21.02 10.13
N ASP A 347 10.56 21.88 11.13
CA ASP A 347 10.47 21.44 12.52
C ASP A 347 9.02 21.48 12.99
N LEU A 348 8.41 20.32 13.09
CA LEU A 348 7.03 20.14 13.54
C LEU A 348 6.90 19.88 15.05
N ARG A 349 8.00 19.90 15.81
CA ARG A 349 7.97 19.58 17.26
C ARG A 349 7.03 20.49 18.04
N ASN A 350 6.99 21.78 17.67
CA ASN A 350 6.15 22.79 18.33
C ASN A 350 4.72 22.79 17.77
N ASP A 351 4.51 22.27 16.56
CA ASP A 351 3.20 22.28 15.89
C ASP A 351 2.32 21.08 16.26
N ILE A 352 2.92 20.05 16.87
CA ILE A 352 2.19 18.85 17.33
C ILE A 352 1.87 19.05 18.82
N PRO A 353 0.59 19.27 19.20
CA PRO A 353 0.19 19.41 20.58
C PRO A 353 0.45 18.13 21.40
N GLN A 354 0.66 18.25 22.70
CA GLN A 354 0.79 17.10 23.60
C GLN A 354 -0.55 16.40 23.87
N GLU A 355 -1.66 17.11 23.71
CA GLU A 355 -3.01 16.63 24.05
C GLU A 355 -3.75 15.88 22.92
N LYS A 356 -4.96 15.41 23.22
CA LYS A 356 -5.82 14.60 22.30
C LYS A 356 -6.10 15.26 20.93
N GLY A 357 -5.88 16.57 20.77
CA GLY A 357 -6.00 17.28 19.48
C GLY A 357 -4.88 17.00 18.47
N SER A 358 -3.76 16.38 18.88
CA SER A 358 -2.60 16.11 18.02
C SER A 358 -2.90 15.18 16.82
N LYS A 359 -3.94 14.37 16.92
CA LYS A 359 -4.25 13.37 15.87
C LYS A 359 -4.49 13.96 14.48
N PHE A 360 -5.08 15.18 14.41
CA PHE A 360 -5.41 15.79 13.10
C PHE A 360 -4.20 16.23 12.31
N ILE A 361 -3.17 16.77 12.97
CA ILE A 361 -1.91 17.12 12.27
C ILE A 361 -1.17 15.85 11.82
N LEU A 362 -1.22 14.78 12.61
CA LEU A 362 -0.59 13.50 12.26
C LEU A 362 -1.31 12.83 11.08
N PHE A 363 -2.64 12.81 11.08
CA PHE A 363 -3.41 12.33 9.94
C PHE A 363 -3.19 13.20 8.69
N ALA A 364 -3.02 14.51 8.86
CA ALA A 364 -2.67 15.38 7.76
C ALA A 364 -1.28 15.02 7.19
N ILE A 365 -0.27 14.74 8.02
CA ILE A 365 1.07 14.35 7.56
C ILE A 365 0.99 13.00 6.82
N GLU A 366 0.28 12.02 7.34
CA GLU A 366 0.07 10.72 6.70
C GLU A 366 -0.51 10.87 5.28
N ARG A 367 -1.44 11.81 5.10
CA ARG A 367 -2.03 12.16 3.79
C ARG A 367 -1.15 13.04 2.93
N PHE A 368 -0.16 13.69 3.50
CA PHE A 368 0.66 14.69 2.83
C PHE A 368 1.81 14.10 2.01
N TRP A 369 2.23 12.87 2.31
CA TRP A 369 3.38 12.23 1.67
C TRP A 369 3.32 12.26 0.15
N LEU A 370 2.20 11.87 -0.45
CA LEU A 370 2.11 11.76 -1.90
C LEU A 370 2.08 13.14 -2.60
N PHE A 371 1.65 14.19 -1.90
CA PHE A 371 1.76 15.56 -2.41
C PHE A 371 3.23 15.99 -2.48
N ILE A 372 4.01 15.75 -1.42
CA ILE A 372 5.44 16.03 -1.41
C ILE A 372 6.11 15.31 -2.58
N VAL A 373 5.84 14.04 -2.76
CA VAL A 373 6.39 13.22 -3.83
C VAL A 373 6.09 13.82 -5.20
N LYS A 374 4.83 14.18 -5.46
CA LYS A 374 4.39 14.76 -6.74
C LYS A 374 5.02 16.13 -7.00
N ILE A 375 5.05 17.01 -6.00
CA ILE A 375 5.63 18.36 -6.14
C ILE A 375 7.14 18.28 -6.40
N ASN A 376 7.82 17.26 -5.87
CA ASN A 376 9.23 17.01 -6.16
C ASN A 376 9.49 16.37 -7.54
N GLY A 377 8.45 16.22 -8.36
CA GLY A 377 8.56 15.66 -9.71
C GLY A 377 8.71 14.15 -9.77
N TYR A 378 8.27 13.47 -8.71
CA TYR A 378 8.21 12.02 -8.64
C TYR A 378 6.77 11.53 -8.69
N TYR A 379 6.59 10.24 -9.03
CA TYR A 379 5.32 9.54 -8.89
C TYR A 379 5.43 8.43 -7.85
N TYR A 380 4.29 7.88 -7.48
CA TYR A 380 4.19 6.77 -6.53
C TYR A 380 3.62 5.52 -7.21
N LYS A 381 3.88 4.38 -6.63
CA LYS A 381 3.30 3.10 -6.99
C LYS A 381 2.67 2.46 -5.75
N LYS A 382 1.45 1.93 -5.89
CA LYS A 382 0.88 1.07 -4.87
C LYS A 382 1.36 -0.36 -5.07
N TYR A 383 1.69 -1.01 -3.98
CA TYR A 383 2.18 -2.38 -3.98
C TYR A 383 1.14 -3.29 -3.36
N PHE A 384 0.89 -4.40 -4.03
CA PHE A 384 -0.06 -5.37 -3.58
C PHE A 384 0.47 -6.77 -3.81
N ASN A 385 0.67 -7.50 -2.71
CA ASN A 385 0.88 -8.94 -2.71
C ASN A 385 -0.09 -9.56 -1.72
N TYR A 386 -0.71 -10.61 -2.12
CA TYR A 386 -1.57 -11.40 -1.28
C TYR A 386 -0.92 -12.73 -0.94
N TYR A 387 -0.84 -13.01 0.36
CA TYR A 387 -0.40 -14.30 0.91
C TYR A 387 -1.55 -14.98 1.62
#